data_0c975ea31c2a14edf0d2bd2f1fe706f5
#
_entry.id   0c975ea31c2a14edf0d2bd2f1fe706f5
#
_cell.length_a   1.000
_cell.length_b   1.000
_cell.length_c   1.000
_cell.angle_alpha   90.00
_cell.angle_beta   90.00
_cell.angle_gamma   90.00
#
_symmetry.space_group_name_H-M   'P 1'
#
loop_
_entity.id
_entity.type
_entity.pdbx_description
1 polymer ?
#
loop_
_entity_poly.entity_id
_entity_poly.type
_entity_poly.pdbx_seq_one_letter_code
_entity_poly.pdbx_strand_id
1 'polypeptide(L)'
;TAGTYTLQVTDGAGCVATDSYTLTQPTDLELISVVSDAGFGYAVSCAGNDGAISITVDGGTMPYVFDWTGTNGFASLNEDLSGLASGSYQLNLIDANGCASTRNYVLTQPADLIGSTLVSGTVCDSATDGAIDLTVTGGVAPFTFSWTGMNSFVSSNEDINALPGGTYDVVITDAMNCSATTTATVLASSSIDLAVYVSDYGNVNIPCFGDSSGVIELTLGGGSGSLDLQWSGPNGFTSADAQLSGLLAGTYQATITDVNGCSADTTIILTE
;
A
#
# COMPACT_ATOMS: atom_id res chain seq x y z
N THR A 1 55.98 -25.73 -17.65
CA THR A 1 55.52 -25.27 -16.33
C THR A 1 56.58 -24.42 -15.68
N ALA A 2 56.18 -23.44 -14.84
CA ALA A 2 57.15 -22.69 -14.04
C ALA A 2 57.93 -23.64 -13.12
N GLY A 3 59.17 -23.27 -12.83
CA GLY A 3 60.08 -24.07 -12.00
C GLY A 3 61.55 -23.90 -12.40
N THR A 4 62.41 -24.42 -11.59
CA THR A 4 63.87 -24.43 -11.89
C THR A 4 64.25 -25.72 -12.60
N TYR A 5 64.87 -25.60 -13.78
CA TYR A 5 65.29 -26.65 -14.60
C TYR A 5 66.84 -26.69 -14.55
N THR A 6 67.45 -27.82 -14.21
CA THR A 6 68.85 -27.99 -14.14
C THR A 6 69.34 -28.87 -15.34
N LEU A 7 70.23 -28.30 -16.12
CA LEU A 7 70.95 -29.04 -17.16
C LEU A 7 72.29 -29.53 -16.60
N GLN A 8 72.51 -30.79 -16.67
CA GLN A 8 73.80 -31.39 -16.35
C GLN A 8 74.42 -32.03 -17.60
N VAL A 9 75.65 -31.67 -17.93
CA VAL A 9 76.38 -32.23 -19.03
C VAL A 9 77.59 -32.93 -18.46
N THR A 10 77.79 -34.18 -18.87
CA THR A 10 78.96 -34.97 -18.45
C THR A 10 79.78 -35.34 -19.70
N ASP A 11 81.11 -35.08 -19.71
CA ASP A 11 81.98 -35.47 -20.80
C ASP A 11 82.41 -36.95 -20.74
N GLY A 12 83.13 -37.45 -21.77
CA GLY A 12 83.60 -38.84 -21.84
C GLY A 12 84.64 -39.20 -20.79
N ALA A 13 85.23 -38.21 -20.08
CA ALA A 13 86.18 -38.39 -18.98
C ALA A 13 85.51 -38.34 -17.61
N GLY A 14 84.18 -38.12 -17.57
CA GLY A 14 83.40 -38.04 -16.32
C GLY A 14 83.32 -36.62 -15.69
N CYS A 15 83.87 -35.60 -16.34
CA CYS A 15 83.76 -34.25 -15.84
C CYS A 15 82.33 -33.73 -16.04
N VAL A 16 81.72 -33.07 -14.98
CA VAL A 16 80.39 -32.63 -14.96
C VAL A 16 80.32 -31.09 -14.96
N ALA A 17 79.54 -30.51 -15.87
CA ALA A 17 79.14 -29.13 -15.85
C ALA A 17 77.65 -29.04 -15.60
N THR A 18 77.18 -28.09 -14.70
CA THR A 18 75.77 -27.92 -14.35
C THR A 18 75.42 -26.47 -14.56
N ASP A 19 74.22 -26.19 -15.18
CA ASP A 19 73.64 -24.91 -15.30
C ASP A 19 72.15 -25.00 -14.91
N SER A 20 71.55 -23.92 -14.41
CA SER A 20 70.15 -23.89 -13.98
C SER A 20 69.39 -22.67 -14.50
N TYR A 21 68.20 -22.92 -15.00
CA TYR A 21 67.33 -21.96 -15.56
C TYR A 21 65.97 -21.92 -14.77
N THR A 22 65.57 -20.78 -14.29
CA THR A 22 64.27 -20.62 -13.62
C THR A 22 63.26 -20.01 -14.58
N LEU A 23 62.20 -20.74 -14.87
CA LEU A 23 61.05 -20.24 -15.58
C LEU A 23 60.05 -19.75 -14.55
N THR A 24 59.63 -18.50 -14.67
CA THR A 24 58.60 -17.89 -13.82
C THR A 24 57.28 -17.81 -14.57
N GLN A 25 56.20 -17.79 -13.86
CA GLN A 25 54.86 -17.48 -14.38
C GLN A 25 54.27 -16.34 -13.52
N PRO A 26 53.33 -15.56 -14.06
CA PRO A 26 52.56 -14.60 -13.26
C PRO A 26 51.81 -15.31 -12.12
N THR A 27 51.47 -14.58 -11.08
CA THR A 27 50.54 -15.04 -10.04
C THR A 27 49.20 -15.33 -10.66
N ASP A 28 48.40 -16.20 -10.04
CA ASP A 28 47.08 -16.54 -10.51
C ASP A 28 46.20 -15.26 -10.54
N LEU A 29 45.34 -15.14 -11.57
CA LEU A 29 44.42 -14.05 -11.74
C LEU A 29 43.26 -14.19 -10.73
N GLU A 30 43.22 -13.31 -9.72
CA GLU A 30 42.23 -13.34 -8.66
C GLU A 30 41.33 -12.08 -8.71
N LEU A 31 40.02 -12.29 -8.47
CA LEU A 31 39.00 -11.23 -8.40
C LEU A 31 38.56 -11.05 -6.97
N ILE A 32 38.76 -9.83 -6.43
CA ILE A 32 38.18 -9.36 -5.17
C ILE A 32 37.04 -8.42 -5.55
N SER A 33 35.87 -8.64 -4.98
CA SER A 33 34.69 -7.84 -5.33
C SER A 33 33.92 -7.40 -4.10
N VAL A 34 33.36 -6.20 -4.19
CA VAL A 34 32.43 -5.64 -3.22
C VAL A 34 31.13 -5.29 -3.96
N VAL A 35 30.03 -5.82 -3.49
CA VAL A 35 28.69 -5.50 -3.99
C VAL A 35 28.06 -4.48 -3.03
N SER A 36 27.29 -3.53 -3.58
CA SER A 36 26.54 -2.54 -2.77
C SER A 36 25.66 -3.23 -1.73
N ASP A 37 25.47 -2.56 -0.61
CA ASP A 37 24.57 -2.96 0.46
C ASP A 37 23.59 -1.81 0.73
N ALA A 38 22.34 -1.98 0.31
CA ALA A 38 21.25 -1.05 0.55
C ALA A 38 20.59 -1.25 1.93
N GLY A 39 21.06 -2.26 2.68
CA GLY A 39 20.53 -2.66 3.97
C GLY A 39 19.60 -3.87 3.90
N PHE A 40 19.37 -4.49 5.04
CA PHE A 40 18.50 -5.67 5.21
C PHE A 40 18.84 -6.87 4.28
N GLY A 41 20.08 -6.93 3.75
CA GLY A 41 20.52 -7.99 2.84
C GLY A 41 20.18 -7.77 1.38
N TYR A 42 19.77 -6.58 1.00
CA TYR A 42 19.52 -6.19 -0.38
C TYR A 42 20.68 -5.36 -0.94
N ALA A 43 21.02 -5.61 -2.20
CA ALA A 43 22.07 -4.88 -2.90
C ALA A 43 21.56 -3.58 -3.56
N VAL A 44 20.25 -3.50 -3.78
CA VAL A 44 19.55 -2.39 -4.46
C VAL A 44 18.39 -1.95 -3.59
N SER A 45 18.21 -0.64 -3.44
CA SER A 45 17.08 -0.08 -2.71
C SER A 45 15.78 -0.17 -3.52
N CYS A 46 14.67 0.29 -2.94
CA CYS A 46 13.39 0.40 -3.65
C CYS A 46 13.39 1.45 -4.80
N ALA A 47 14.39 2.35 -4.82
CA ALA A 47 14.57 3.26 -5.96
C ALA A 47 14.99 2.52 -7.24
N GLY A 48 15.59 1.34 -7.09
CA GLY A 48 15.69 0.35 -8.15
C GLY A 48 16.88 0.44 -9.10
N ASN A 49 17.74 1.47 -8.99
CA ASN A 49 18.89 1.67 -9.89
C ASN A 49 20.10 2.28 -9.14
N ASP A 50 20.36 1.81 -7.95
CA ASP A 50 21.46 2.28 -7.09
C ASP A 50 22.46 1.18 -6.73
N GLY A 51 22.32 0.00 -7.34
CA GLY A 51 23.25 -1.09 -7.18
C GLY A 51 24.64 -0.76 -7.72
N ALA A 52 25.67 -1.32 -7.12
CA ALA A 52 27.04 -1.19 -7.55
C ALA A 52 27.83 -2.48 -7.35
N ILE A 53 28.84 -2.70 -8.19
CA ILE A 53 29.81 -3.79 -8.08
C ILE A 53 31.18 -3.14 -8.26
N SER A 54 32.03 -3.21 -7.25
CA SER A 54 33.43 -2.79 -7.32
C SER A 54 34.34 -3.99 -7.41
N ILE A 55 35.29 -3.96 -8.35
CA ILE A 55 36.23 -5.02 -8.63
C ILE A 55 37.64 -4.56 -8.31
N THR A 56 38.40 -5.42 -7.69
CA THR A 56 39.87 -5.29 -7.57
C THR A 56 40.51 -6.55 -8.12
N VAL A 57 41.43 -6.39 -9.04
CA VAL A 57 42.16 -7.51 -9.66
C VAL A 57 43.49 -7.68 -8.97
N ASP A 58 43.80 -8.89 -8.54
CA ASP A 58 45.11 -9.27 -8.04
C ASP A 58 45.72 -10.37 -8.95
N GLY A 59 47.04 -10.31 -9.19
CA GLY A 59 47.72 -11.25 -10.06
C GLY A 59 47.47 -11.03 -11.57
N GLY A 60 47.79 -12.01 -12.37
CA GLY A 60 47.76 -11.91 -13.83
C GLY A 60 48.75 -10.90 -14.41
N THR A 61 48.56 -10.49 -15.65
CA THR A 61 49.43 -9.53 -16.38
C THR A 61 48.58 -8.40 -16.97
N MET A 62 48.88 -7.15 -16.58
CA MET A 62 48.19 -5.97 -17.15
C MET A 62 48.53 -5.77 -18.63
N PRO A 63 47.66 -5.13 -19.45
CA PRO A 63 46.33 -4.61 -19.08
C PRO A 63 45.28 -5.71 -18.99
N TYR A 64 44.22 -5.41 -18.22
CA TYR A 64 43.03 -6.26 -18.09
C TYR A 64 41.93 -5.80 -19.02
N VAL A 65 41.14 -6.75 -19.51
CA VAL A 65 39.90 -6.51 -20.28
C VAL A 65 38.72 -6.99 -19.45
N PHE A 66 37.83 -6.09 -19.13
CA PHE A 66 36.54 -6.38 -18.45
C PHE A 66 35.44 -6.51 -19.50
N ASP A 67 34.69 -7.59 -19.46
CA ASP A 67 33.53 -7.82 -20.32
C ASP A 67 32.37 -8.27 -19.45
N TRP A 68 31.46 -7.29 -19.23
CA TRP A 68 30.27 -7.49 -18.42
C TRP A 68 29.06 -7.75 -19.30
N THR A 69 28.27 -8.73 -18.87
CA THR A 69 26.93 -8.96 -19.39
C THR A 69 25.93 -9.07 -18.23
N GLY A 70 24.65 -8.79 -18.48
CA GLY A 70 23.65 -8.84 -17.40
C GLY A 70 22.21 -8.81 -17.87
N THR A 71 21.34 -8.72 -16.89
CA THR A 71 19.89 -8.66 -17.08
C THR A 71 19.50 -7.52 -18.04
N ASN A 72 18.43 -7.70 -18.82
CA ASN A 72 17.90 -6.74 -19.80
C ASN A 72 18.90 -6.31 -20.88
N GLY A 73 19.86 -7.15 -21.23
CA GLY A 73 20.86 -6.85 -22.26
C GLY A 73 21.94 -5.88 -21.79
N PHE A 74 22.15 -5.77 -20.47
CA PHE A 74 23.25 -4.97 -19.91
C PHE A 74 24.59 -5.45 -20.44
N ALA A 75 25.46 -4.51 -20.82
CA ALA A 75 26.85 -4.75 -21.20
C ALA A 75 27.72 -3.54 -20.79
N SER A 76 28.95 -3.81 -20.34
CA SER A 76 29.92 -2.79 -19.97
C SER A 76 31.36 -3.32 -20.10
N LEU A 77 32.29 -2.41 -20.30
CA LEU A 77 33.74 -2.69 -20.30
C LEU A 77 34.45 -1.99 -19.13
N ASN A 78 33.73 -1.36 -18.24
CA ASN A 78 34.30 -0.68 -17.06
C ASN A 78 34.71 -1.70 -16.02
N GLU A 79 35.73 -1.39 -15.23
CA GLU A 79 36.14 -2.18 -14.08
C GLU A 79 35.03 -2.22 -13.02
N ASP A 80 34.61 -1.03 -12.58
CA ASP A 80 33.54 -0.84 -11.61
C ASP A 80 32.22 -0.49 -12.28
N LEU A 81 31.13 -0.97 -11.69
CA LEU A 81 29.76 -0.71 -12.14
C LEU A 81 28.98 0.03 -11.07
N SER A 82 28.14 0.98 -11.48
CA SER A 82 27.19 1.68 -10.61
C SER A 82 25.89 1.95 -11.34
N GLY A 83 24.85 2.33 -10.60
CA GLY A 83 23.53 2.57 -11.17
C GLY A 83 22.86 1.30 -11.67
N LEU A 84 23.14 0.15 -11.06
CA LEU A 84 22.63 -1.14 -11.47
C LEU A 84 21.25 -1.40 -10.89
N ALA A 85 20.37 -1.94 -11.71
CA ALA A 85 19.10 -2.53 -11.25
C ALA A 85 19.35 -3.89 -10.56
N SER A 86 18.33 -4.38 -9.86
CA SER A 86 18.33 -5.78 -9.41
C SER A 86 18.38 -6.73 -10.60
N GLY A 87 19.14 -7.81 -10.44
CA GLY A 87 19.33 -8.80 -11.51
C GLY A 87 20.62 -9.58 -11.41
N SER A 88 20.92 -10.32 -12.45
CA SER A 88 22.17 -11.12 -12.57
C SER A 88 23.14 -10.45 -13.50
N TYR A 89 24.39 -10.39 -13.09
CA TYR A 89 25.51 -9.80 -13.83
C TYR A 89 26.65 -10.81 -13.88
N GLN A 90 27.33 -10.92 -15.02
CA GLN A 90 28.49 -11.77 -15.21
C GLN A 90 29.66 -10.94 -15.70
N LEU A 91 30.78 -11.06 -15.03
CA LEU A 91 32.06 -10.55 -15.48
C LEU A 91 32.87 -11.70 -16.12
N ASN A 92 33.39 -11.44 -17.30
CA ASN A 92 34.48 -12.19 -17.90
C ASN A 92 35.73 -11.29 -17.95
N LEU A 93 36.72 -11.57 -17.11
CA LEU A 93 37.97 -10.82 -17.01
C LEU A 93 39.04 -11.56 -17.77
N ILE A 94 39.81 -10.86 -18.63
CA ILE A 94 40.92 -11.44 -19.41
C ILE A 94 42.16 -10.57 -19.19
N ASP A 95 43.32 -11.23 -18.86
CA ASP A 95 44.58 -10.55 -18.76
C ASP A 95 45.33 -10.44 -20.13
N ALA A 96 46.48 -9.75 -20.17
CA ALA A 96 47.25 -9.55 -21.39
C ALA A 96 47.81 -10.85 -21.99
N ASN A 97 47.91 -11.93 -21.20
CA ASN A 97 48.35 -13.26 -21.65
C ASN A 97 47.19 -14.14 -22.09
N GLY A 98 45.93 -13.67 -22.00
CA GLY A 98 44.75 -14.44 -22.35
C GLY A 98 44.28 -15.37 -21.22
N CYS A 99 44.76 -15.21 -19.98
CA CYS A 99 44.19 -15.89 -18.82
C CYS A 99 42.85 -15.27 -18.47
N ALA A 100 41.84 -16.12 -18.29
CA ALA A 100 40.48 -15.65 -18.04
C ALA A 100 39.95 -16.08 -16.67
N SER A 101 39.16 -15.20 -16.04
CA SER A 101 38.38 -15.45 -14.80
C SER A 101 36.97 -14.98 -14.98
N THR A 102 36.00 -15.80 -14.59
CA THR A 102 34.58 -15.47 -14.71
C THR A 102 33.91 -15.46 -13.33
N ARG A 103 33.10 -14.43 -13.07
CA ARG A 103 32.32 -14.29 -11.84
C ARG A 103 30.88 -13.90 -12.14
N ASN A 104 29.95 -14.41 -11.32
CA ASN A 104 28.54 -14.09 -11.38
C ASN A 104 28.14 -13.35 -10.11
N TYR A 105 27.31 -12.33 -10.28
CA TYR A 105 26.76 -11.50 -9.22
C TYR A 105 25.25 -11.47 -9.35
N VAL A 106 24.54 -11.51 -8.21
CA VAL A 106 23.09 -11.36 -8.15
C VAL A 106 22.80 -10.18 -7.22
N LEU A 107 22.25 -9.13 -7.77
CA LEU A 107 21.78 -7.97 -7.03
C LEU A 107 20.29 -8.14 -6.73
N THR A 108 19.94 -8.18 -5.46
CA THR A 108 18.56 -8.31 -4.98
C THR A 108 18.02 -6.98 -4.52
N GLN A 109 16.71 -6.77 -4.66
CA GLN A 109 15.96 -5.64 -4.10
C GLN A 109 14.72 -6.17 -3.36
N PRO A 110 14.13 -5.38 -2.44
CA PRO A 110 12.85 -5.72 -1.83
C PRO A 110 11.75 -5.90 -2.88
N ALA A 111 10.75 -6.71 -2.58
CA ALA A 111 9.52 -6.73 -3.35
C ALA A 111 8.79 -5.38 -3.21
N ASP A 112 8.05 -4.98 -4.23
CA ASP A 112 7.28 -3.74 -4.22
C ASP A 112 6.34 -3.68 -3.02
N LEU A 113 6.35 -2.54 -2.32
CA LEU A 113 5.47 -2.28 -1.19
C LEU A 113 4.07 -1.97 -1.71
N ILE A 114 3.07 -2.75 -1.32
CA ILE A 114 1.69 -2.63 -1.77
C ILE A 114 0.76 -2.69 -0.57
N GLY A 115 -0.14 -1.70 -0.47
CA GLY A 115 -1.26 -1.71 0.46
C GLY A 115 -2.57 -2.07 -0.24
N SER A 116 -3.36 -2.94 0.37
CA SER A 116 -4.73 -3.26 -0.06
C SER A 116 -5.70 -3.10 1.09
N THR A 117 -6.92 -2.65 0.82
CA THR A 117 -7.90 -2.33 1.86
C THR A 117 -9.18 -3.13 1.69
N LEU A 118 -9.72 -3.63 2.82
CA LEU A 118 -11.09 -4.14 2.93
C LEU A 118 -11.89 -3.12 3.76
N VAL A 119 -12.99 -2.64 3.19
CA VAL A 119 -13.77 -1.54 3.77
C VAL A 119 -15.13 -2.04 4.22
N SER A 120 -15.53 -1.69 5.45
CA SER A 120 -16.90 -1.78 5.94
C SER A 120 -17.52 -0.39 5.94
N GLY A 121 -18.67 -0.22 5.25
CA GLY A 121 -19.43 1.04 5.23
C GLY A 121 -20.13 1.31 6.55
N THR A 122 -20.68 2.52 6.71
CA THR A 122 -21.51 2.87 7.87
C THR A 122 -22.90 2.25 7.76
N VAL A 123 -23.47 1.86 8.90
CA VAL A 123 -24.83 1.31 8.94
C VAL A 123 -25.86 2.42 8.72
N CYS A 124 -25.69 3.60 9.34
CA CYS A 124 -26.55 4.77 9.20
C CYS A 124 -25.76 5.97 8.65
N ASP A 125 -26.44 6.93 8.03
CA ASP A 125 -25.85 8.11 7.38
C ASP A 125 -24.89 8.90 8.30
N SER A 126 -25.28 9.12 9.54
CA SER A 126 -24.46 9.84 10.53
C SER A 126 -23.64 8.94 11.45
N ALA A 127 -23.63 7.62 11.20
CA ALA A 127 -22.90 6.69 12.02
C ALA A 127 -21.39 6.81 11.81
N THR A 128 -20.65 6.49 12.85
CA THR A 128 -19.18 6.42 12.83
C THR A 128 -18.74 4.98 13.13
N ASP A 129 -19.36 4.02 12.47
CA ASP A 129 -19.14 2.58 12.65
C ASP A 129 -18.41 1.94 11.45
N GLY A 130 -18.02 2.74 10.47
CA GLY A 130 -17.19 2.30 9.35
C GLY A 130 -15.81 1.86 9.80
N ALA A 131 -15.21 0.92 9.05
CA ALA A 131 -13.88 0.42 9.32
C ALA A 131 -13.12 0.15 8.03
N ILE A 132 -11.80 0.25 8.10
CA ILE A 132 -10.87 -0.10 7.04
C ILE A 132 -9.81 -1.03 7.62
N ASP A 133 -9.72 -2.25 7.08
CA ASP A 133 -8.69 -3.24 7.33
C ASP A 133 -7.64 -3.12 6.21
N LEU A 134 -6.41 -2.78 6.57
CA LEU A 134 -5.29 -2.59 5.65
C LEU A 134 -4.39 -3.82 5.68
N THR A 135 -4.16 -4.41 4.54
CA THR A 135 -3.19 -5.49 4.38
C THR A 135 -2.00 -4.98 3.58
N VAL A 136 -0.79 -5.16 4.14
CA VAL A 136 0.48 -4.79 3.49
C VAL A 136 1.19 -6.01 2.95
N THR A 137 1.66 -5.93 1.71
CA THR A 137 2.48 -6.96 1.07
C THR A 137 3.73 -6.35 0.46
N GLY A 138 4.82 -7.14 0.37
CA GLY A 138 6.12 -6.63 -0.08
C GLY A 138 6.79 -5.72 0.95
N GLY A 139 7.77 -4.92 0.51
CA GLY A 139 8.58 -4.07 1.37
C GLY A 139 9.37 -4.82 2.44
N VAL A 140 9.93 -4.09 3.38
CA VAL A 140 10.75 -4.61 4.49
C VAL A 140 10.16 -4.11 5.82
N ALA A 141 9.65 -5.03 6.65
CA ALA A 141 9.14 -4.69 7.99
C ALA A 141 10.25 -4.13 8.92
N PRO A 142 9.92 -3.29 9.92
CA PRO A 142 8.57 -2.86 10.30
C PRO A 142 8.00 -1.78 9.39
N PHE A 143 6.66 -1.70 9.34
CA PHE A 143 5.93 -0.67 8.60
C PHE A 143 5.45 0.43 9.53
N THR A 144 5.32 1.63 8.99
CA THR A 144 4.66 2.78 9.63
C THR A 144 3.55 3.30 8.72
N PHE A 145 2.48 3.81 9.34
CA PHE A 145 1.27 4.23 8.66
C PHE A 145 0.98 5.70 8.95
N SER A 146 0.52 6.42 7.95
CA SER A 146 0.06 7.80 8.09
C SER A 146 -1.24 7.96 7.34
N TRP A 147 -2.35 7.82 8.06
CA TRP A 147 -3.70 8.03 7.54
C TRP A 147 -4.08 9.49 7.59
N THR A 148 -4.79 9.92 6.57
CA THR A 148 -5.49 11.21 6.51
C THR A 148 -6.90 10.99 5.95
N GLY A 149 -7.85 11.86 6.32
CA GLY A 149 -9.23 11.73 5.87
C GLY A 149 -10.07 12.96 6.17
N MET A 150 -11.39 12.82 6.01
CA MET A 150 -12.34 13.90 6.26
C MET A 150 -12.27 14.41 7.71
N ASN A 151 -12.70 15.66 7.92
CA ASN A 151 -12.75 16.30 9.24
C ASN A 151 -11.40 16.32 9.97
N SER A 152 -10.29 16.43 9.22
CA SER A 152 -8.92 16.39 9.76
C SER A 152 -8.58 15.07 10.47
N PHE A 153 -9.19 13.96 10.05
CA PHE A 153 -8.86 12.65 10.58
C PHE A 153 -7.40 12.31 10.31
N VAL A 154 -6.72 11.81 11.33
CA VAL A 154 -5.35 11.29 11.26
C VAL A 154 -5.21 10.05 12.13
N SER A 155 -4.42 9.07 11.68
CA SER A 155 -4.09 7.88 12.46
C SER A 155 -2.73 7.32 12.04
N SER A 156 -2.08 6.60 12.94
CA SER A 156 -0.86 5.83 12.69
C SER A 156 -1.04 4.33 12.90
N ASN A 157 -2.27 3.87 13.13
CA ASN A 157 -2.57 2.45 13.22
C ASN A 157 -2.60 1.82 11.81
N GLU A 158 -2.35 0.52 11.71
CA GLU A 158 -2.52 -0.22 10.46
C GLU A 158 -3.98 -0.20 10.05
N ASP A 159 -4.86 -0.71 10.90
CA ASP A 159 -6.30 -0.70 10.71
C ASP A 159 -6.94 0.48 11.42
N ILE A 160 -8.00 1.02 10.81
CA ILE A 160 -8.76 2.14 11.36
C ILE A 160 -10.25 1.81 11.41
N ASN A 161 -10.90 2.25 12.48
CA ASN A 161 -12.30 2.00 12.75
C ASN A 161 -12.98 3.25 13.33
N ALA A 162 -14.24 3.14 13.65
CA ALA A 162 -15.09 4.24 14.12
C ALA A 162 -15.09 5.41 13.12
N LEU A 163 -15.23 5.10 11.83
CA LEU A 163 -15.12 6.05 10.73
C LEU A 163 -16.51 6.49 10.25
N PRO A 164 -16.75 7.79 10.05
CA PRO A 164 -17.86 8.26 9.24
C PRO A 164 -17.66 7.89 7.77
N GLY A 165 -18.72 7.95 6.98
CA GLY A 165 -18.63 7.85 5.52
C GLY A 165 -17.69 8.91 4.97
N GLY A 166 -16.79 8.50 4.05
CA GLY A 166 -15.81 9.41 3.47
C GLY A 166 -14.62 8.70 2.85
N THR A 167 -13.69 9.49 2.33
CA THR A 167 -12.47 9.01 1.71
C THR A 167 -11.28 9.15 2.68
N TYR A 168 -10.45 8.12 2.72
CA TYR A 168 -9.28 8.00 3.59
C TYR A 168 -8.07 7.57 2.76
N ASP A 169 -6.97 8.29 2.93
CA ASP A 169 -5.71 8.01 2.27
C ASP A 169 -4.68 7.55 3.29
N VAL A 170 -3.90 6.53 2.96
CA VAL A 170 -2.79 6.08 3.79
C VAL A 170 -1.48 6.15 3.01
N VAL A 171 -0.44 6.64 3.67
CA VAL A 171 0.95 6.47 3.28
C VAL A 171 1.54 5.38 4.16
N ILE A 172 2.02 4.31 3.53
CA ILE A 172 2.72 3.20 4.16
C ILE A 172 4.20 3.42 3.91
N THR A 173 5.02 3.34 4.95
CA THR A 173 6.47 3.45 4.82
C THR A 173 7.13 2.25 5.50
N ASP A 174 8.05 1.61 4.81
CA ASP A 174 8.79 0.45 5.30
C ASP A 174 10.10 0.82 6.00
N ALA A 175 10.84 -0.19 6.52
CA ALA A 175 12.11 0.01 7.21
C ALA A 175 13.23 0.55 6.34
N MET A 176 13.13 0.44 5.01
CA MET A 176 14.08 1.01 4.05
C MET A 176 13.66 2.41 3.56
N ASN A 177 12.61 3.02 4.14
CA ASN A 177 11.98 4.27 3.72
C ASN A 177 11.34 4.20 2.32
N CYS A 178 11.01 3.01 1.84
CA CYS A 178 10.15 2.85 0.67
C CYS A 178 8.73 3.20 1.04
N SER A 179 8.00 3.89 0.18
CA SER A 179 6.63 4.30 0.47
C SER A 179 5.65 3.86 -0.61
N ALA A 180 4.44 3.52 -0.18
CA ALA A 180 3.29 3.26 -1.03
C ALA A 180 2.09 4.03 -0.51
N THR A 181 1.17 4.39 -1.39
CA THR A 181 -0.07 5.07 -1.03
C THR A 181 -1.27 4.25 -1.49
N THR A 182 -2.32 4.22 -0.66
CA THR A 182 -3.60 3.65 -1.07
C THR A 182 -4.74 4.50 -0.53
N THR A 183 -5.86 4.49 -1.24
CA THR A 183 -7.07 5.24 -0.91
C THR A 183 -8.22 4.27 -0.69
N ALA A 184 -8.99 4.48 0.37
CA ALA A 184 -10.19 3.72 0.67
C ALA A 184 -11.39 4.66 0.85
N THR A 185 -12.59 4.22 0.44
CA THR A 185 -13.81 5.00 0.62
C THR A 185 -14.80 4.20 1.47
N VAL A 186 -15.11 4.73 2.65
CA VAL A 186 -16.21 4.25 3.50
C VAL A 186 -17.51 4.81 2.94
N LEU A 187 -18.39 3.92 2.48
CA LEU A 187 -19.70 4.33 1.97
C LEU A 187 -20.62 4.62 3.15
N ALA A 188 -21.23 5.82 3.16
CA ALA A 188 -22.33 6.11 4.07
C ALA A 188 -23.62 5.46 3.56
N SER A 189 -24.46 4.99 4.49
CA SER A 189 -25.84 4.63 4.18
C SER A 189 -26.63 5.90 3.78
N SER A 190 -27.69 5.75 3.00
CA SER A 190 -28.56 6.88 2.66
C SER A 190 -29.37 7.34 3.88
N SER A 191 -29.51 8.67 4.05
CA SER A 191 -30.38 9.25 5.06
C SER A 191 -31.85 8.88 4.80
N ILE A 192 -32.67 8.83 5.87
CA ILE A 192 -34.13 8.79 5.73
C ILE A 192 -34.60 10.20 5.48
N ASP A 193 -35.18 10.44 4.31
CA ASP A 193 -35.74 11.72 3.92
C ASP A 193 -37.24 11.73 4.20
N LEU A 194 -37.73 12.85 4.73
CA LEU A 194 -39.16 13.02 4.98
C LEU A 194 -39.63 14.41 4.56
N ALA A 195 -40.79 14.46 3.92
CA ALA A 195 -41.51 15.67 3.65
C ALA A 195 -42.88 15.61 4.34
N VAL A 196 -43.27 16.70 4.99
CA VAL A 196 -44.50 16.79 5.77
C VAL A 196 -45.44 17.77 5.11
N TYR A 197 -46.69 17.35 4.91
CA TYR A 197 -47.81 18.23 4.59
C TYR A 197 -48.81 18.19 5.74
N VAL A 198 -49.35 19.35 6.12
CA VAL A 198 -50.42 19.47 7.10
C VAL A 198 -51.57 20.27 6.50
N SER A 199 -52.82 20.00 6.94
CA SER A 199 -53.94 20.83 6.59
C SER A 199 -53.72 22.29 7.01
N ASP A 200 -54.11 23.25 6.17
CA ASP A 200 -53.93 24.68 6.40
C ASP A 200 -55.22 25.42 6.08
N TYR A 201 -55.76 26.10 7.08
CA TYR A 201 -56.93 26.96 6.98
C TYR A 201 -56.56 28.42 7.27
N GLY A 202 -55.37 28.82 6.90
CA GLY A 202 -54.82 30.17 7.01
C GLY A 202 -53.85 30.32 8.20
N ASN A 203 -54.33 30.44 9.43
CA ASN A 203 -53.47 30.56 10.61
C ASN A 203 -53.54 29.33 11.53
N VAL A 204 -54.41 28.37 11.21
CA VAL A 204 -54.68 27.16 12.00
C VAL A 204 -54.74 25.94 11.09
N ASN A 205 -54.50 24.74 11.64
CA ASN A 205 -54.59 23.50 10.92
C ASN A 205 -55.99 22.85 10.98
N ILE A 206 -56.80 23.30 11.94
CA ILE A 206 -58.16 22.84 12.19
C ILE A 206 -59.05 24.08 12.31
N PRO A 207 -60.15 24.22 11.54
CA PRO A 207 -60.86 25.45 11.39
C PRO A 207 -61.80 25.78 12.59
N CYS A 208 -62.19 24.79 13.40
CA CYS A 208 -63.08 24.99 14.53
C CYS A 208 -62.56 24.31 15.79
N PHE A 209 -62.75 24.97 16.94
CA PHE A 209 -62.34 24.46 18.24
C PHE A 209 -62.98 23.10 18.56
N GLY A 210 -62.14 22.08 18.89
CA GLY A 210 -62.61 20.74 19.22
C GLY A 210 -62.99 19.86 18.00
N ASP A 211 -62.82 20.38 16.79
CA ASP A 211 -63.04 19.61 15.57
C ASP A 211 -61.95 18.58 15.30
N SER A 212 -62.29 17.49 14.62
CA SER A 212 -61.41 16.43 14.24
C SER A 212 -61.19 16.40 12.71
N SER A 213 -60.86 17.56 12.13
CA SER A 213 -60.64 17.68 10.67
C SER A 213 -59.16 17.83 10.25
N GLY A 214 -58.23 17.70 11.18
CA GLY A 214 -56.82 17.79 10.91
C GLY A 214 -56.32 16.65 10.01
N VAL A 215 -55.38 16.99 9.13
CA VAL A 215 -54.72 16.05 8.21
C VAL A 215 -53.21 16.21 8.31
N ILE A 216 -52.50 15.10 8.33
CA ILE A 216 -51.04 15.02 8.19
C ILE A 216 -50.72 14.01 7.10
N GLU A 217 -49.88 14.39 6.17
CA GLU A 217 -49.33 13.45 5.16
C GLU A 217 -47.81 13.45 5.23
N LEU A 218 -47.21 12.27 5.32
CA LEU A 218 -45.78 12.09 5.20
C LEU A 218 -45.44 11.46 3.86
N THR A 219 -44.45 12.06 3.17
CA THR A 219 -43.77 11.42 2.05
C THR A 219 -42.41 10.99 2.55
N LEU A 220 -42.16 9.69 2.50
CA LEU A 220 -40.93 9.05 2.98
C LEU A 220 -40.04 8.64 1.81
N GLY A 221 -38.74 8.82 1.96
CA GLY A 221 -37.74 8.43 0.98
C GLY A 221 -36.39 8.10 1.65
N GLY A 222 -35.41 7.69 0.87
CA GLY A 222 -34.11 7.34 1.40
C GLY A 222 -34.11 6.11 2.29
N GLY A 223 -33.15 6.01 3.22
CA GLY A 223 -32.96 4.84 4.07
C GLY A 223 -32.57 3.57 3.32
N SER A 224 -32.51 2.46 4.03
CA SER A 224 -32.20 1.14 3.48
C SER A 224 -33.41 0.22 3.56
N GLY A 225 -33.88 -0.28 2.42
CA GLY A 225 -34.99 -1.24 2.36
C GLY A 225 -36.36 -0.65 2.69
N SER A 226 -37.21 -1.42 3.40
CA SER A 226 -38.53 -0.95 3.83
C SER A 226 -38.43 -0.05 5.06
N LEU A 227 -39.25 0.99 5.08
CA LEU A 227 -39.37 1.92 6.20
C LEU A 227 -40.56 1.52 7.10
N ASP A 228 -40.34 1.42 8.41
CA ASP A 228 -41.37 1.23 9.43
C ASP A 228 -41.70 2.60 10.02
N LEU A 229 -43.00 2.98 10.03
CA LEU A 229 -43.48 4.24 10.51
C LEU A 229 -44.34 4.02 11.75
N GLN A 230 -44.05 4.75 12.82
CA GLN A 230 -44.81 4.72 14.06
C GLN A 230 -45.18 6.11 14.50
N TRP A 231 -46.48 6.34 14.73
CA TRP A 231 -47.02 7.58 15.26
C TRP A 231 -47.44 7.46 16.72
N SER A 232 -47.21 8.54 17.43
CA SER A 232 -47.85 8.81 18.72
C SER A 232 -48.46 10.22 18.76
N GLY A 233 -49.50 10.42 19.55
CA GLY A 233 -50.19 11.69 19.59
C GLY A 233 -51.13 11.84 20.80
N PRO A 234 -51.97 12.87 20.79
CA PRO A 234 -52.92 13.18 21.88
C PRO A 234 -53.83 12.00 22.19
N ASN A 235 -54.24 11.90 23.48
CA ASN A 235 -55.19 10.90 23.97
C ASN A 235 -54.77 9.44 23.69
N GLY A 236 -53.47 9.16 23.57
CA GLY A 236 -52.95 7.81 23.28
C GLY A 236 -53.09 7.41 21.79
N PHE A 237 -53.20 8.39 20.89
CA PHE A 237 -53.24 8.13 19.44
C PHE A 237 -51.98 7.39 18.99
N THR A 238 -52.16 6.37 18.18
CA THR A 238 -51.08 5.65 17.49
C THR A 238 -51.52 5.29 16.08
N SER A 239 -50.60 5.29 15.11
CA SER A 239 -50.83 4.83 13.75
C SER A 239 -49.50 4.39 13.11
N ALA A 240 -49.57 3.68 11.99
CA ALA A 240 -48.45 3.35 11.09
C ALA A 240 -48.70 3.87 9.66
N ASP A 241 -49.78 4.63 9.46
CA ASP A 241 -50.17 5.13 8.14
C ASP A 241 -49.41 6.44 7.80
N ALA A 242 -48.96 6.57 6.58
CA ALA A 242 -48.31 7.78 6.09
C ALA A 242 -49.27 8.95 5.89
N GLN A 243 -50.57 8.63 5.78
CA GLN A 243 -51.65 9.62 5.65
C GLN A 243 -52.61 9.51 6.82
N LEU A 244 -52.70 10.55 7.60
CA LEU A 244 -53.57 10.65 8.76
C LEU A 244 -54.65 11.69 8.51
N SER A 245 -55.89 11.37 8.90
CA SER A 245 -57.02 12.29 8.83
C SER A 245 -57.88 12.14 10.07
N GLY A 246 -58.81 13.09 10.27
CA GLY A 246 -59.66 13.04 11.44
C GLY A 246 -58.93 13.37 12.74
N LEU A 247 -57.88 14.20 12.67
CA LEU A 247 -57.02 14.51 13.80
C LEU A 247 -57.54 15.72 14.60
N LEU A 248 -57.40 15.62 15.91
CA LEU A 248 -57.58 16.74 16.83
C LEU A 248 -56.37 17.65 16.90
N ALA A 249 -56.53 18.86 17.39
CA ALA A 249 -55.40 19.73 17.73
C ALA A 249 -54.50 19.08 18.79
N GLY A 250 -53.19 19.26 18.61
CA GLY A 250 -52.19 18.68 19.50
C GLY A 250 -50.89 18.33 18.83
N THR A 251 -50.00 17.71 19.59
CA THR A 251 -48.65 17.32 19.13
C THR A 251 -48.65 15.86 18.70
N TYR A 252 -48.20 15.62 17.47
CA TYR A 252 -48.00 14.29 16.88
C TYR A 252 -46.52 14.07 16.64
N GLN A 253 -46.04 12.90 17.01
CA GLN A 253 -44.67 12.50 16.79
C GLN A 253 -44.63 11.27 15.87
N ALA A 254 -43.78 11.29 14.87
CA ALA A 254 -43.50 10.16 14.01
C ALA A 254 -42.05 9.72 14.17
N THR A 255 -41.84 8.43 14.34
CA THR A 255 -40.56 7.78 14.25
C THR A 255 -40.57 6.86 13.03
N ILE A 256 -39.58 7.02 12.15
CA ILE A 256 -39.39 6.23 10.94
C ILE A 256 -38.10 5.43 11.12
N THR A 257 -38.18 4.12 10.93
CA THR A 257 -37.03 3.24 11.11
C THR A 257 -36.82 2.38 9.86
N ASP A 258 -35.61 2.26 9.37
CA ASP A 258 -35.26 1.38 8.25
C ASP A 258 -34.89 -0.04 8.72
N VAL A 259 -34.62 -0.97 7.77
CA VAL A 259 -34.26 -2.36 8.09
C VAL A 259 -32.94 -2.52 8.84
N ASN A 260 -32.07 -1.50 8.79
CA ASN A 260 -30.80 -1.48 9.51
C ASN A 260 -30.91 -0.89 10.92
N GLY A 261 -32.10 -0.39 11.30
CA GLY A 261 -32.35 0.25 12.58
C GLY A 261 -32.01 1.74 12.61
N CYS A 262 -31.71 2.35 11.47
CA CYS A 262 -31.53 3.78 11.36
C CYS A 262 -32.87 4.49 11.50
N SER A 263 -32.94 5.57 12.26
CA SER A 263 -34.21 6.28 12.53
C SER A 263 -34.16 7.75 12.20
N ALA A 264 -35.30 8.29 11.80
CA ALA A 264 -35.57 9.70 11.69
C ALA A 264 -36.88 10.04 12.45
N ASP A 265 -36.87 11.14 13.19
CA ASP A 265 -38.02 11.59 13.98
C ASP A 265 -38.54 12.93 13.48
N THR A 266 -39.83 13.13 13.55
CA THR A 266 -40.44 14.44 13.32
C THR A 266 -41.57 14.71 14.32
N THR A 267 -41.72 15.99 14.66
CA THR A 267 -42.79 16.46 15.55
C THR A 267 -43.63 17.49 14.83
N ILE A 268 -44.92 17.27 14.79
CA ILE A 268 -45.88 18.10 14.09
C ILE A 268 -46.93 18.60 15.12
N ILE A 269 -47.21 19.88 15.10
CA ILE A 269 -48.22 20.49 15.97
C ILE A 269 -49.39 20.94 15.11
N LEU A 270 -50.56 20.36 15.34
CA LEU A 270 -51.81 20.83 14.75
C LEU A 270 -52.48 21.85 15.70
N THR A 271 -52.75 23.01 15.16
CA THR A 271 -53.39 24.14 15.88
C THR A 271 -54.84 24.30 15.45
N GLU A 272 -55.70 24.77 16.37
CA GLU A 272 -57.09 25.14 16.15
C GLU A 272 -57.34 26.58 16.57
#